data_e65566c959b87e091a980f079b8a2b97
#
_entry.id   e65566c959b87e091a980f079b8a2b97
#
_cell.length_a   1.000
_cell.length_b   1.000
_cell.length_c   1.000
_cell.angle_alpha   90.00
_cell.angle_beta   90.00
_cell.angle_gamma   90.00
#
_symmetry.space_group_name_H-M   'P 1'
#
loop_
_entity.id
_entity.type
_entity.pdbx_description
1 polymer ?
#
loop_
_entity_poly.entity_id
_entity_poly.type
_entity_poly.pdbx_seq_one_letter_code
_entity_poly.pdbx_strand_id
1 'polypeptide(L)'
;MTGRLCLAGALIGVAGGLVTAFIEPAVGPDRYSYPYTPTGLVLAELTFILNHLLLLIGVLGLARSGAAGQGWLGRVGLWTSMVALVALTLCEVATIALADSAQPTPRTDTLGMAYGVASILIGVGLVLAGIAVARTRLWTGWARHIVLTSGIAVFVIVIPGVFSTFLAGRLVLVIWMLMFAALGLALIRSPHPATTR
;
A
#
# COMPACT_ATOMS: atom_id res chain seq x y z
N MET A 1 -14.22 9.22 -9.67
CA MET A 1 -13.43 8.20 -10.41
C MET A 1 -12.28 7.64 -9.56
N THR A 2 -11.46 8.47 -8.93
CA THR A 2 -10.29 8.05 -8.12
C THR A 2 -10.61 7.05 -7.00
N GLY A 3 -11.72 7.25 -6.27
CA GLY A 3 -12.13 6.32 -5.21
C GLY A 3 -12.47 4.92 -5.72
N ARG A 4 -13.08 4.79 -6.90
CA ARG A 4 -13.36 3.49 -7.51
C ARG A 4 -12.08 2.78 -7.94
N LEU A 5 -11.09 3.51 -8.46
CA LEU A 5 -9.79 2.97 -8.83
C LEU A 5 -9.00 2.53 -7.61
N CYS A 6 -9.02 3.32 -6.52
CA CYS A 6 -8.43 2.93 -5.24
C CYS A 6 -9.05 1.65 -4.70
N LEU A 7 -10.39 1.54 -4.71
CA LEU A 7 -11.09 0.34 -4.28
C LEU A 7 -10.72 -0.88 -5.13
N ALA A 8 -10.70 -0.73 -6.46
CA ALA A 8 -10.31 -1.81 -7.36
C ALA A 8 -8.86 -2.25 -7.10
N GLY A 9 -7.92 -1.31 -6.98
CA GLY A 9 -6.53 -1.61 -6.63
C GLY A 9 -6.44 -2.38 -5.32
N ALA A 10 -7.08 -1.88 -4.27
CA ALA A 10 -7.07 -2.54 -2.97
C ALA A 10 -7.63 -3.97 -3.03
N LEU A 11 -8.71 -4.22 -3.77
CA LEU A 11 -9.28 -5.57 -3.94
C LEU A 11 -8.34 -6.49 -4.74
N ILE A 12 -7.62 -5.97 -5.75
CA ILE A 12 -6.55 -6.70 -6.44
C ILE A 12 -5.46 -7.09 -5.43
N GLY A 13 -5.04 -6.17 -4.57
CA GLY A 13 -4.05 -6.44 -3.52
C GLY A 13 -4.54 -7.47 -2.49
N VAL A 14 -5.82 -7.43 -2.09
CA VAL A 14 -6.44 -8.46 -1.23
C VAL A 14 -6.39 -9.82 -1.91
N ALA A 15 -6.84 -9.92 -3.15
CA ALA A 15 -6.86 -11.19 -3.89
C ALA A 15 -5.43 -11.74 -4.08
N GLY A 16 -4.48 -10.91 -4.54
CA GLY A 16 -3.09 -11.30 -4.70
C GLY A 16 -2.43 -11.73 -3.40
N GLY A 17 -2.68 -10.99 -2.31
CA GLY A 17 -2.18 -11.33 -0.98
C GLY A 17 -2.72 -12.66 -0.45
N LEU A 18 -4.02 -12.93 -0.64
CA LEU A 18 -4.63 -14.22 -0.28
C LEU A 18 -4.08 -15.37 -1.14
N VAL A 19 -3.97 -15.16 -2.45
CA VAL A 19 -3.33 -16.18 -3.33
C VAL A 19 -1.92 -16.48 -2.84
N THR A 20 -1.10 -15.45 -2.58
CA THR A 20 0.27 -15.64 -2.08
C THR A 20 0.32 -16.34 -0.73
N ALA A 21 -0.66 -16.08 0.16
CA ALA A 21 -0.71 -16.65 1.50
C ALA A 21 -1.03 -18.15 1.50
N PHE A 22 -1.83 -18.62 0.54
CA PHE A 22 -2.38 -19.98 0.54
C PHE A 22 -2.01 -20.83 -0.67
N ILE A 23 -1.24 -20.29 -1.63
CA ILE A 23 -0.76 -21.09 -2.76
C ILE A 23 0.23 -22.16 -2.26
N GLU A 24 0.12 -23.36 -2.82
CA GLU A 24 1.11 -24.40 -2.58
C GLU A 24 2.48 -23.98 -3.16
N PRO A 25 3.55 -23.99 -2.36
CA PRO A 25 4.87 -23.55 -2.82
C PRO A 25 5.38 -24.39 -3.98
N ALA A 26 5.74 -23.73 -5.08
CA ALA A 26 6.33 -24.37 -6.27
C ALA A 26 7.85 -24.47 -6.20
N VAL A 27 8.50 -23.72 -5.29
CA VAL A 27 9.95 -23.70 -5.07
C VAL A 27 10.26 -23.64 -3.57
N GLY A 28 11.51 -23.93 -3.21
CA GLY A 28 11.97 -23.86 -1.82
C GLY A 28 12.17 -22.40 -1.32
N PRO A 29 12.25 -22.20 0.00
CA PRO A 29 12.44 -20.88 0.61
C PRO A 29 13.84 -20.27 0.36
N ASP A 30 14.75 -21.02 -0.19
CA ASP A 30 16.08 -20.58 -0.66
C ASP A 30 16.02 -19.84 -2.01
N ARG A 31 14.86 -19.82 -2.66
CA ARG A 31 14.64 -19.10 -3.92
C ARG A 31 13.88 -17.80 -3.65
N TYR A 32 14.32 -16.72 -4.28
CA TYR A 32 13.69 -15.41 -4.12
C TYR A 32 12.23 -15.38 -4.62
N SER A 33 11.93 -16.22 -5.61
CA SER A 33 10.57 -16.37 -6.13
C SER A 33 9.59 -17.13 -5.20
N TYR A 34 10.04 -17.69 -4.07
CA TYR A 34 9.15 -18.40 -3.14
C TYR A 34 7.90 -17.58 -2.77
N PRO A 35 6.70 -18.13 -2.81
CA PRO A 35 6.32 -19.52 -3.09
C PRO A 35 6.11 -19.85 -4.59
N TYR A 36 6.30 -18.89 -5.48
CA TYR A 36 6.06 -19.01 -6.90
C TYR A 36 7.26 -19.60 -7.65
N THR A 37 7.01 -20.10 -8.86
CA THR A 37 8.09 -20.21 -9.87
C THR A 37 8.59 -18.80 -10.24
N PRO A 38 9.78 -18.63 -10.86
CA PRO A 38 10.25 -17.34 -11.32
C PRO A 38 9.24 -16.60 -12.23
N THR A 39 8.64 -17.32 -13.18
CA THR A 39 7.58 -16.76 -14.04
C THR A 39 6.34 -16.40 -13.24
N GLY A 40 5.95 -17.24 -12.27
CA GLY A 40 4.82 -16.96 -11.37
C GLY A 40 5.04 -15.69 -10.53
N LEU A 41 6.27 -15.48 -10.02
CA LEU A 41 6.63 -14.25 -9.33
C LEU A 41 6.49 -13.02 -10.23
N VAL A 42 6.97 -13.09 -11.49
CA VAL A 42 6.81 -11.97 -12.43
C VAL A 42 5.34 -11.60 -12.62
N LEU A 43 4.45 -12.58 -12.76
CA LEU A 43 3.01 -12.32 -12.90
C LEU A 43 2.40 -11.73 -11.63
N ALA A 44 2.84 -12.20 -10.45
CA ALA A 44 2.42 -11.65 -9.17
C ALA A 44 2.88 -10.20 -9.01
N GLU A 45 4.13 -9.89 -9.35
CA GLU A 45 4.68 -8.53 -9.25
C GLU A 45 3.99 -7.57 -10.22
N LEU A 46 3.69 -7.97 -11.46
CA LEU A 46 2.90 -7.15 -12.37
C LEU A 46 1.51 -6.83 -11.79
N THR A 47 0.93 -7.78 -11.07
CA THR A 47 -0.36 -7.57 -10.38
C THR A 47 -0.21 -6.59 -9.22
N PHE A 48 0.86 -6.68 -8.43
CA PHE A 48 1.15 -5.75 -7.33
C PHE A 48 1.54 -4.36 -7.83
N ILE A 49 2.28 -4.23 -8.93
CA ILE A 49 2.55 -2.97 -9.61
C ILE A 49 1.22 -2.28 -9.98
N LEU A 50 0.30 -2.98 -10.62
CA LEU A 50 -1.02 -2.44 -10.94
C LEU A 50 -1.78 -2.02 -9.67
N ASN A 51 -1.76 -2.86 -8.64
CA ASN A 51 -2.36 -2.55 -7.34
C ASN A 51 -1.83 -1.22 -6.79
N HIS A 52 -0.51 -1.06 -6.65
CA HIS A 52 0.10 0.14 -6.05
C HIS A 52 -0.10 1.40 -6.89
N LEU A 53 -0.09 1.30 -8.23
CA LEU A 53 -0.47 2.42 -9.10
C LEU A 53 -1.92 2.86 -8.88
N LEU A 54 -2.84 1.93 -8.67
CA LEU A 54 -4.24 2.24 -8.37
C LEU A 54 -4.41 2.84 -6.95
N LEU A 55 -3.61 2.39 -5.97
CA LEU A 55 -3.57 3.02 -4.64
C LEU A 55 -2.98 4.43 -4.71
N LEU A 56 -1.94 4.66 -5.51
CA LEU A 56 -1.39 5.99 -5.76
C LEU A 56 -2.46 6.94 -6.32
N ILE A 57 -3.30 6.48 -7.26
CA ILE A 57 -4.45 7.24 -7.76
C ILE A 57 -5.45 7.53 -6.63
N GLY A 58 -5.59 6.62 -5.67
CA GLY A 58 -6.40 6.83 -4.45
C GLY A 58 -5.86 7.96 -3.59
N VAL A 59 -4.55 7.98 -3.31
CA VAL A 59 -3.89 9.05 -2.52
C VAL A 59 -3.95 10.39 -3.27
N LEU A 60 -3.78 10.39 -4.60
CA LEU A 60 -4.04 11.57 -5.44
C LEU A 60 -5.50 12.05 -5.35
N GLY A 61 -6.44 11.11 -5.28
CA GLY A 61 -7.86 11.41 -5.04
C GLY A 61 -8.09 12.06 -3.68
N LEU A 62 -7.42 11.57 -2.63
CA LEU A 62 -7.45 12.18 -1.30
C LEU A 62 -6.88 13.60 -1.33
N ALA A 63 -5.77 13.83 -2.02
CA ALA A 63 -5.20 15.16 -2.20
C ALA A 63 -6.17 16.13 -2.88
N ARG A 64 -6.82 15.67 -3.95
CA ARG A 64 -7.80 16.49 -4.73
C ARG A 64 -9.12 16.72 -4.00
N SER A 65 -9.49 15.86 -3.07
CA SER A 65 -10.73 16.03 -2.28
C SER A 65 -10.68 17.21 -1.31
N GLY A 66 -9.48 17.75 -1.03
CA GLY A 66 -9.29 18.79 -0.02
C GLY A 66 -9.44 18.31 1.41
N ALA A 67 -9.74 17.03 1.65
CA ALA A 67 -10.01 16.50 2.98
C ALA A 67 -8.84 16.68 3.96
N ALA A 68 -7.59 16.68 3.48
CA ALA A 68 -6.41 16.95 4.30
C ALA A 68 -6.13 18.46 4.53
N GLY A 69 -6.99 19.35 4.00
CA GLY A 69 -6.84 20.80 4.13
C GLY A 69 -5.61 21.35 3.38
N GLN A 70 -5.34 22.63 3.60
CA GLN A 70 -4.23 23.35 2.95
C GLN A 70 -2.97 23.44 3.82
N GLY A 71 -3.01 22.87 5.03
CA GLY A 71 -1.89 22.91 5.97
C GLY A 71 -0.69 22.06 5.54
N TRP A 72 0.47 22.38 6.10
CA TRP A 72 1.72 21.68 5.78
C TRP A 72 1.67 20.18 6.11
N LEU A 73 1.01 19.80 7.21
CA LEU A 73 0.85 18.38 7.60
C LEU A 73 0.18 17.55 6.50
N GLY A 74 -0.94 18.07 5.95
CA GLY A 74 -1.64 17.40 4.86
C GLY A 74 -0.77 17.30 3.60
N ARG A 75 -0.12 18.40 3.22
CA ARG A 75 0.74 18.43 2.02
C ARG A 75 1.94 17.49 2.16
N VAL A 76 2.71 17.63 3.24
CA VAL A 76 3.89 16.76 3.46
C VAL A 76 3.46 15.29 3.55
N GLY A 77 2.42 14.97 4.33
CA GLY A 77 1.93 13.60 4.47
C GLY A 77 1.52 12.97 3.14
N LEU A 78 0.75 13.70 2.32
CA LEU A 78 0.31 13.21 1.01
C LEU A 78 1.49 13.03 0.04
N TRP A 79 2.39 14.02 -0.04
CA TRP A 79 3.59 13.92 -0.90
C TRP A 79 4.49 12.75 -0.48
N THR A 80 4.76 12.60 0.82
CA THR A 80 5.55 11.47 1.34
C THR A 80 4.90 10.14 0.96
N SER A 81 3.58 9.98 1.15
CA SER A 81 2.88 8.75 0.78
C SER A 81 2.94 8.47 -0.72
N MET A 82 2.79 9.50 -1.57
CA MET A 82 2.84 9.33 -3.03
C MET A 82 4.24 8.94 -3.50
N VAL A 83 5.28 9.62 -3.03
CA VAL A 83 6.68 9.29 -3.37
C VAL A 83 7.04 7.88 -2.89
N ALA A 84 6.60 7.52 -1.69
CA ALA A 84 6.87 6.20 -1.14
C ALA A 84 6.12 5.08 -1.88
N LEU A 85 4.88 5.31 -2.36
CA LEU A 85 4.17 4.37 -3.23
C LEU A 85 4.87 4.18 -4.58
N VAL A 86 5.42 5.25 -5.16
CA VAL A 86 6.25 5.15 -6.37
C VAL A 86 7.51 4.33 -6.08
N ALA A 87 8.20 4.61 -4.97
CA ALA A 87 9.37 3.84 -4.56
C ALA A 87 9.05 2.36 -4.36
N LEU A 88 7.91 2.05 -3.73
CA LEU A 88 7.44 0.67 -3.55
C LEU A 88 7.20 -0.02 -4.90
N THR A 89 6.56 0.65 -5.86
CA THR A 89 6.36 0.14 -7.23
C THR A 89 7.70 -0.11 -7.94
N LEU A 90 8.70 0.75 -7.72
CA LEU A 90 10.05 0.52 -8.28
C LEU A 90 10.74 -0.69 -7.63
N CYS A 91 10.50 -0.95 -6.34
CA CYS A 91 10.97 -2.19 -5.69
C CYS A 91 10.36 -3.43 -6.35
N GLU A 92 9.08 -3.40 -6.71
CA GLU A 92 8.43 -4.52 -7.41
C GLU A 92 9.02 -4.76 -8.80
N VAL A 93 9.32 -3.69 -9.54
CA VAL A 93 10.04 -3.81 -10.81
C VAL A 93 11.43 -4.42 -10.61
N ALA A 94 12.15 -4.03 -9.55
CA ALA A 94 13.43 -4.62 -9.21
C ALA A 94 13.33 -6.10 -8.77
N THR A 95 12.24 -6.48 -8.10
CA THR A 95 11.92 -7.88 -7.74
C THR A 95 11.84 -8.77 -8.97
N ILE A 96 11.26 -8.29 -10.07
CA ILE A 96 11.18 -9.04 -11.34
C ILE A 96 12.59 -9.42 -11.83
N ALA A 97 13.56 -8.50 -11.72
CA ALA A 97 14.93 -8.76 -12.14
C ALA A 97 15.67 -9.78 -11.26
N LEU A 98 15.16 -10.06 -10.06
CA LEU A 98 15.73 -11.03 -9.12
C LEU A 98 14.96 -12.37 -9.06
N ALA A 99 13.95 -12.57 -9.91
CA ALA A 99 13.04 -13.71 -9.83
C ALA A 99 13.75 -15.08 -9.84
N ASP A 100 14.86 -15.23 -10.57
CA ASP A 100 15.67 -16.47 -10.63
C ASP A 100 16.76 -16.55 -9.57
N SER A 101 16.88 -15.54 -8.70
CA SER A 101 17.96 -15.46 -7.73
C SER A 101 17.77 -16.44 -6.56
N ALA A 102 18.89 -16.85 -5.97
CA ALA A 102 18.88 -17.45 -4.64
C ALA A 102 18.65 -16.37 -3.56
N GLN A 103 18.19 -16.78 -2.37
CA GLN A 103 18.14 -15.95 -1.18
C GLN A 103 18.57 -16.74 0.06
N PRO A 104 19.16 -16.07 1.10
CA PRO A 104 19.52 -14.65 1.11
C PRO A 104 20.76 -14.33 0.26
N THR A 105 20.79 -13.13 -0.30
CA THR A 105 21.97 -12.57 -0.96
C THR A 105 22.04 -11.05 -0.66
N PRO A 106 23.21 -10.39 -0.77
CA PRO A 106 23.29 -8.94 -0.55
C PRO A 106 22.30 -8.12 -1.40
N ARG A 107 21.98 -8.59 -2.61
CA ARG A 107 21.02 -7.91 -3.50
C ARG A 107 19.57 -8.09 -3.01
N THR A 108 19.19 -9.31 -2.64
CA THR A 108 17.83 -9.58 -2.11
C THR A 108 17.61 -8.88 -0.77
N ASP A 109 18.63 -8.83 0.09
CA ASP A 109 18.59 -8.16 1.39
C ASP A 109 18.47 -6.63 1.23
N THR A 110 19.25 -6.04 0.29
CA THR A 110 19.15 -4.61 -0.03
C THR A 110 17.76 -4.26 -0.54
N LEU A 111 17.18 -5.09 -1.42
CA LEU A 111 15.84 -4.86 -1.92
C LEU A 111 14.78 -5.01 -0.80
N GLY A 112 14.94 -5.98 0.09
CA GLY A 112 14.09 -6.13 1.28
C GLY A 112 14.13 -4.90 2.18
N MET A 113 15.32 -4.31 2.41
CA MET A 113 15.45 -3.04 3.13
C MET A 113 14.75 -1.88 2.41
N ALA A 114 14.85 -1.81 1.08
CA ALA A 114 14.17 -0.78 0.29
C ALA A 114 12.64 -0.86 0.41
N TYR A 115 12.07 -2.08 0.37
CA TYR A 115 10.65 -2.31 0.68
C TYR A 115 10.29 -1.83 2.09
N GLY A 116 11.11 -2.14 3.09
CA GLY A 116 10.91 -1.70 4.47
C GLY A 116 10.88 -0.18 4.59
N VAL A 117 11.85 0.51 4.00
CA VAL A 117 11.92 1.98 4.00
C VAL A 117 10.71 2.59 3.29
N ALA A 118 10.34 2.10 2.11
CA ALA A 118 9.16 2.58 1.40
C ALA A 118 7.89 2.41 2.23
N SER A 119 7.70 1.25 2.88
CA SER A 119 6.55 0.97 3.74
C SER A 119 6.48 1.91 4.95
N ILE A 120 7.62 2.15 5.62
CA ILE A 120 7.70 3.10 6.74
C ILE A 120 7.31 4.51 6.28
N LEU A 121 7.83 4.95 5.13
CA LEU A 121 7.51 6.27 4.58
C LEU A 121 6.03 6.40 4.20
N ILE A 122 5.41 5.35 3.65
CA ILE A 122 3.95 5.34 3.43
C ILE A 122 3.22 5.49 4.76
N GLY A 123 3.63 4.73 5.79
CA GLY A 123 3.05 4.81 7.13
C GLY A 123 3.13 6.21 7.73
N VAL A 124 4.33 6.81 7.72
CA VAL A 124 4.55 8.20 8.21
C VAL A 124 3.70 9.19 7.43
N GLY A 125 3.71 9.09 6.09
CA GLY A 125 2.92 9.98 5.23
C GLY A 125 1.43 9.89 5.51
N LEU A 126 0.89 8.67 5.63
CA LEU A 126 -0.53 8.45 5.95
C LEU A 126 -0.90 8.91 7.38
N VAL A 127 0.00 8.79 8.36
CA VAL A 127 -0.23 9.34 9.71
C VAL A 127 -0.34 10.86 9.65
N LEU A 128 0.61 11.55 9.00
CA LEU A 128 0.58 13.01 8.87
C LEU A 128 -0.67 13.48 8.11
N ALA A 129 -0.96 12.87 6.96
CA ALA A 129 -2.17 13.18 6.19
C ALA A 129 -3.43 12.86 6.99
N GLY A 130 -3.46 11.75 7.72
CA GLY A 130 -4.60 11.32 8.53
C GLY A 130 -4.88 12.25 9.71
N ILE A 131 -3.84 12.77 10.38
CA ILE A 131 -4.00 13.83 11.39
C ILE A 131 -4.61 15.08 10.76
N ALA A 132 -4.15 15.47 9.57
CA ALA A 132 -4.71 16.61 8.86
C ALA A 132 -6.19 16.40 8.52
N VAL A 133 -6.56 15.23 7.94
CA VAL A 133 -7.95 14.85 7.63
C VAL A 133 -8.82 14.89 8.90
N ALA A 134 -8.32 14.34 10.01
CA ALA A 134 -9.05 14.36 11.27
C ALA A 134 -9.29 15.76 11.82
N ARG A 135 -8.37 16.71 11.59
CA ARG A 135 -8.46 18.10 12.07
C ARG A 135 -9.42 18.96 11.24
N THR A 136 -9.49 18.75 9.91
CA THR A 136 -10.36 19.53 9.04
C THR A 136 -11.85 19.29 9.31
N ARG A 137 -12.21 18.10 9.82
CA ARG A 137 -13.60 17.66 10.04
C ARG A 137 -14.48 17.68 8.79
N LEU A 138 -13.88 17.76 7.59
CA LEU A 138 -14.62 17.70 6.32
C LEU A 138 -15.23 16.31 6.09
N TRP A 139 -14.53 15.27 6.52
CA TRP A 139 -15.05 13.92 6.57
C TRP A 139 -15.62 13.60 7.95
N THR A 140 -16.70 12.82 7.99
CA THR A 140 -17.42 12.46 9.22
C THR A 140 -17.39 10.96 9.46
N GLY A 141 -17.73 10.54 10.67
CA GLY A 141 -17.78 9.13 11.04
C GLY A 141 -16.44 8.43 10.86
N TRP A 142 -16.46 7.17 10.42
CA TRP A 142 -15.27 6.34 10.22
C TRP A 142 -14.32 6.90 9.13
N ALA A 143 -14.86 7.54 8.08
CA ALA A 143 -14.06 8.09 6.99
C ALA A 143 -13.03 9.13 7.49
N ARG A 144 -13.37 9.89 8.54
CA ARG A 144 -12.47 10.84 9.17
C ARG A 144 -11.18 10.23 9.70
N HIS A 145 -11.24 8.97 10.11
CA HIS A 145 -10.13 8.30 10.78
C HIS A 145 -9.41 7.28 9.91
N ILE A 146 -9.99 6.86 8.78
CA ILE A 146 -9.44 5.75 7.98
C ILE A 146 -8.01 6.00 7.50
N VAL A 147 -7.65 7.22 7.11
CA VAL A 147 -6.30 7.56 6.66
C VAL A 147 -5.31 7.43 7.83
N LEU A 148 -5.67 7.94 9.00
CA LEU A 148 -4.83 7.86 10.20
C LEU A 148 -4.64 6.41 10.66
N THR A 149 -5.72 5.64 10.73
CA THR A 149 -5.65 4.23 11.13
C THR A 149 -4.85 3.39 10.14
N SER A 150 -4.95 3.67 8.82
CA SER A 150 -4.12 3.01 7.80
C SER A 150 -2.63 3.29 7.99
N GLY A 151 -2.26 4.51 8.35
CA GLY A 151 -0.87 4.86 8.64
C GLY A 151 -0.35 4.21 9.93
N ILE A 152 -1.13 4.26 11.01
CA ILE A 152 -0.77 3.60 12.29
C ILE A 152 -0.64 2.08 12.10
N ALA A 153 -1.50 1.47 11.31
CA ALA A 153 -1.50 0.03 11.05
C ALA A 153 -0.17 -0.45 10.47
N VAL A 154 0.56 0.38 9.72
CA VAL A 154 1.89 0.02 9.21
C VAL A 154 2.81 -0.33 10.37
N PHE A 155 2.83 0.46 11.44
CA PHE A 155 3.74 0.29 12.58
C PHE A 155 3.27 -0.78 13.57
N VAL A 156 1.96 -0.91 13.76
CA VAL A 156 1.39 -1.78 14.80
C VAL A 156 1.04 -3.17 14.28
N ILE A 157 0.74 -3.29 13.00
CA ILE A 157 0.27 -4.54 12.40
C ILE A 157 1.22 -5.02 11.30
N VAL A 158 1.52 -4.16 10.30
CA VAL A 158 2.23 -4.60 9.09
C VAL A 158 3.68 -4.95 9.43
N ILE A 159 4.43 -4.03 10.03
CA ILE A 159 5.84 -4.26 10.36
C ILE A 159 6.00 -5.49 11.27
N PRO A 160 5.31 -5.61 12.42
CA PRO A 160 5.45 -6.80 13.26
C PRO A 160 5.05 -8.10 12.55
N GLY A 161 4.00 -8.06 11.72
CA GLY A 161 3.52 -9.23 11.02
C GLY A 161 4.48 -9.72 9.93
N VAL A 162 5.08 -8.80 9.16
CA VAL A 162 6.05 -9.14 8.11
C VAL A 162 7.32 -9.79 8.69
N PHE A 163 7.72 -9.38 9.91
CA PHE A 163 8.88 -9.97 10.60
C PHE A 163 8.55 -11.23 11.41
N SER A 164 7.31 -11.72 11.38
CA SER A 164 6.91 -12.93 12.13
C SER A 164 7.04 -14.20 11.26
N THR A 165 5.96 -14.67 10.69
CA THR A 165 5.92 -15.82 9.78
C THR A 165 5.50 -15.42 8.38
N PHE A 166 5.83 -16.23 7.38
CA PHE A 166 5.40 -15.96 6.00
C PHE A 166 3.90 -15.71 5.89
N LEU A 167 3.09 -16.62 6.47
CA LEU A 167 1.63 -16.51 6.43
C LEU A 167 1.13 -15.24 7.14
N ALA A 168 1.63 -14.97 8.35
CA ALA A 168 1.24 -13.75 9.08
C ALA A 168 1.61 -12.49 8.30
N GLY A 169 2.81 -12.45 7.72
CA GLY A 169 3.24 -11.34 6.87
C GLY A 169 2.29 -11.08 5.70
N ARG A 170 1.79 -12.14 5.04
CA ARG A 170 0.84 -11.98 3.93
C ARG A 170 -0.55 -11.54 4.42
N LEU A 171 -1.04 -12.09 5.52
CA LEU A 171 -2.35 -11.73 6.07
C LEU A 171 -2.41 -10.28 6.58
N VAL A 172 -1.33 -9.77 7.20
CA VAL A 172 -1.31 -8.36 7.63
C VAL A 172 -1.31 -7.39 6.44
N LEU A 173 -0.66 -7.76 5.32
CA LEU A 173 -0.75 -7.00 4.08
C LEU A 173 -2.17 -7.00 3.50
N VAL A 174 -2.87 -8.13 3.56
CA VAL A 174 -4.30 -8.22 3.17
C VAL A 174 -5.15 -7.28 4.03
N ILE A 175 -4.96 -7.29 5.35
CA ILE A 175 -5.66 -6.37 6.26
C ILE A 175 -5.36 -4.91 5.88
N TRP A 176 -4.12 -4.59 5.56
CA TRP A 176 -3.74 -3.24 5.15
C TRP A 176 -4.39 -2.83 3.81
N MET A 177 -4.49 -3.75 2.85
CA MET A 177 -5.23 -3.52 1.60
C MET A 177 -6.72 -3.26 1.85
N LEU A 178 -7.34 -3.94 2.82
CA LEU A 178 -8.73 -3.66 3.22
C LEU A 178 -8.91 -2.23 3.76
N MET A 179 -7.90 -1.67 4.43
CA MET A 179 -7.94 -0.27 4.86
C MET A 179 -7.89 0.69 3.66
N PHE A 180 -7.12 0.37 2.61
CA PHE A 180 -7.16 1.13 1.36
C PHE A 180 -8.49 0.96 0.61
N ALA A 181 -9.11 -0.21 0.69
CA ALA A 181 -10.47 -0.39 0.17
C ALA A 181 -11.48 0.52 0.89
N ALA A 182 -11.36 0.63 2.22
CA ALA A 182 -12.17 1.56 3.01
C ALA A 182 -11.87 3.03 2.65
N LEU A 183 -10.60 3.40 2.39
CA LEU A 183 -10.26 4.73 1.86
C LEU A 183 -10.94 4.97 0.49
N GLY A 184 -10.90 3.99 -0.41
CA GLY A 184 -11.59 4.05 -1.69
C GLY A 184 -13.10 4.31 -1.53
N LEU A 185 -13.74 3.62 -0.60
CA LEU A 185 -15.16 3.83 -0.26
C LEU A 185 -15.42 5.23 0.34
N ALA A 186 -14.53 5.72 1.21
CA ALA A 186 -14.62 7.07 1.74
C ALA A 186 -14.58 8.12 0.63
N LEU A 187 -13.65 7.96 -0.33
CA LEU A 187 -13.54 8.85 -1.50
C LEU A 187 -14.75 8.80 -2.44
N ILE A 188 -15.40 7.64 -2.57
CA ILE A 188 -16.62 7.50 -3.38
C ILE A 188 -17.80 8.24 -2.72
N ARG A 189 -17.88 8.20 -1.39
CA ARG A 189 -18.98 8.78 -0.61
C ARG A 189 -18.76 10.26 -0.28
N SER A 190 -17.54 10.77 -0.43
CA SER A 190 -17.21 12.17 -0.14
C SER A 190 -17.95 13.12 -1.07
N PRO A 191 -18.57 14.21 -0.56
CA PRO A 191 -19.10 15.25 -1.41
C PRO A 191 -17.97 15.81 -2.30
N HIS A 192 -18.20 15.89 -3.60
CA HIS A 192 -17.31 16.62 -4.48
C HIS A 192 -17.36 18.10 -4.06
N PRO A 193 -16.21 18.78 -3.89
CA PRO A 193 -16.24 20.23 -3.74
C PRO A 193 -17.01 20.79 -4.94
N ALA A 194 -18.09 21.54 -4.66
CA ALA A 194 -18.81 22.23 -5.70
C ALA A 194 -17.78 23.10 -6.45
N THR A 195 -17.63 22.86 -7.75
CA THR A 195 -16.85 23.73 -8.63
C THR A 195 -17.55 25.07 -8.61
N THR A 196 -17.12 25.95 -7.71
CA THR A 196 -17.46 27.39 -7.85
C THR A 196 -16.80 27.85 -9.14
N ARG A 197 -17.65 28.00 -10.18
CA ARG A 197 -17.33 28.72 -11.39
C ARG A 197 -17.28 30.21 -11.09
#